data_6d6b512fecbba4c5d94f07280fa38754
#
_entry.id   6d6b512fecbba4c5d94f07280fa38754
#
_cell.length_a   1.000
_cell.length_b   1.000
_cell.length_c   1.000
_cell.angle_alpha   90.00
_cell.angle_beta   90.00
_cell.angle_gamma   90.00
#
_symmetry.space_group_name_H-M   'P 1'
#
loop_
_entity.id
_entity.type
_entity.pdbx_description
1 polymer ?
#
loop_
_entity_poly.entity_id
_entity_poly.type
_entity_poly.pdbx_seq_one_letter_code
_entity_poly.pdbx_strand_id
1 'polypeptide(L)'
;MAVPNEGVLAAGFLTEVVNICKSAFAYWVLHSNNAKAVFVTQEFTTTGNFEFSAEAIAQAARLNRLLSMEIEFSLRCNFRCPYCYAPREDRLRDELTPEEIRAAVLQAKALGAVKIIVLGGEPSIYPHTPELIRFMRTNGLTVEMFTNGSGVTDDLAEMLYAQQVRVVLKMNTFDEALQNRLSGHAQAYRIIQSALSRLKAAGYPSSDHFLAVSSIICRQNIAELPRLWQWLREQNIAPYFEIITPQANARLNEWLYVAPPELESLFRAIADLDHRLFGKTWKIQPPLIGNKCMRHHFSCLVTARGEVQPCVGVTLSLGNIRRRPLADILAGSQVLQDLKNHRQTIKGPCAACNRASECYGCRGAAFQITGDYLASDPLCWRNYRPDQPLRCRVVAPADSPPGVR
;
A
#
# COMPACT_ATOMS: atom_id res chain seq x y z
N MET A 1 26.58 64.09 32.29
CA MET A 1 26.08 62.80 32.79
C MET A 1 25.67 62.01 31.56
N ALA A 2 26.45 61.03 31.17
CA ALA A 2 26.24 60.21 29.98
C ALA A 2 25.58 58.87 30.41
N VAL A 3 24.53 58.49 29.72
CA VAL A 3 23.80 57.21 29.89
C VAL A 3 24.50 56.16 29.03
N PRO A 4 24.81 54.97 29.53
CA PRO A 4 25.47 53.91 28.76
C PRO A 4 24.47 53.19 27.85
N ASN A 5 24.98 52.77 26.73
CA ASN A 5 24.33 52.13 25.59
C ASN A 5 24.10 50.61 25.84
N GLU A 6 22.84 50.15 25.95
CA GLU A 6 22.46 48.78 26.22
C GLU A 6 22.44 47.86 24.96
N GLY A 7 23.12 48.23 23.89
CA GLY A 7 23.04 47.53 22.60
C GLY A 7 24.06 46.39 22.34
N VAL A 8 25.05 46.16 23.24
CA VAL A 8 26.20 45.29 22.90
C VAL A 8 26.12 43.91 23.53
N LEU A 9 25.27 43.66 24.52
CA LEU A 9 25.18 42.37 25.23
C LEU A 9 24.26 41.30 24.54
N ALA A 10 23.35 41.74 23.68
CA ALA A 10 22.44 40.79 23.01
C ALA A 10 23.05 40.09 21.77
N ALA A 11 24.03 40.69 21.13
CA ALA A 11 24.68 40.12 19.94
C ALA A 11 25.69 39.00 20.27
N GLY A 12 26.30 39.04 21.46
CA GLY A 12 27.27 38.01 21.90
C GLY A 12 26.59 36.67 22.24
N PHE A 13 25.43 36.74 22.89
CA PHE A 13 24.70 35.54 23.33
C PHE A 13 24.10 34.72 22.16
N LEU A 14 23.62 35.39 21.13
CA LEU A 14 23.09 34.73 19.92
C LEU A 14 24.19 34.06 19.10
N THR A 15 25.41 34.62 19.10
CA THR A 15 26.54 34.08 18.36
C THR A 15 27.10 32.83 19.07
N GLU A 16 27.12 32.77 20.38
CA GLU A 16 27.53 31.58 21.15
C GLU A 16 26.52 30.42 20.99
N VAL A 17 25.22 30.68 21.08
CA VAL A 17 24.18 29.64 20.89
C VAL A 17 24.21 29.06 19.48
N VAL A 18 24.42 29.87 18.43
CA VAL A 18 24.55 29.41 17.03
C VAL A 18 25.82 28.60 16.85
N ASN A 19 26.93 28.94 17.53
CA ASN A 19 28.18 28.19 17.43
C ASN A 19 28.13 26.85 18.23
N ILE A 20 27.43 26.79 19.34
CA ILE A 20 27.16 25.55 20.10
C ILE A 20 26.29 24.60 19.29
N CYS A 21 25.24 25.10 18.61
CA CYS A 21 24.43 24.30 17.71
C CYS A 21 25.22 23.80 16.47
N LYS A 22 26.13 24.62 15.92
CA LYS A 22 27.00 24.20 14.80
C LYS A 22 28.04 23.18 15.23
N SER A 23 28.61 23.30 16.41
CA SER A 23 29.60 22.33 16.94
C SER A 23 28.94 21.01 17.36
N ALA A 24 27.74 21.02 17.93
CA ALA A 24 26.98 19.81 18.22
C ALA A 24 26.55 19.07 16.94
N PHE A 25 26.14 19.81 15.89
CA PHE A 25 25.82 19.22 14.60
C PHE A 25 27.07 18.67 13.89
N ALA A 26 28.20 19.37 13.96
CA ALA A 26 29.48 18.90 13.41
C ALA A 26 30.03 17.70 14.20
N TYR A 27 29.85 17.64 15.51
CA TYR A 27 30.25 16.50 16.34
C TYR A 27 29.39 15.26 16.05
N TRP A 28 28.11 15.44 15.80
CA TRP A 28 27.19 14.35 15.43
C TRP A 28 27.51 13.84 14.00
N VAL A 29 27.86 14.72 13.05
CA VAL A 29 28.28 14.37 11.68
C VAL A 29 29.63 13.65 11.65
N LEU A 30 30.57 13.96 12.55
CA LEU A 30 31.90 13.38 12.60
C LEU A 30 31.99 12.02 13.32
N HIS A 31 31.01 11.69 14.18
CA HIS A 31 30.98 10.43 14.94
C HIS A 31 29.95 9.42 14.44
N SER A 32 29.15 9.77 13.43
CA SER A 32 28.24 8.84 12.72
C SER A 32 28.85 8.21 11.46
N ASN A 33 30.18 8.22 11.35
CA ASN A 33 30.89 7.63 10.21
C ASN A 33 30.87 6.09 10.28
N ASN A 34 29.69 5.50 10.06
CA ASN A 34 29.53 4.19 9.38
C ASN A 34 28.10 3.89 8.95
N ALA A 35 27.23 4.88 8.86
CA ALA A 35 25.96 4.72 8.16
C ALA A 35 25.84 5.84 7.11
N LYS A 36 26.36 5.61 5.92
CA LYS A 36 25.89 6.36 4.75
C LYS A 36 24.38 6.16 4.73
N ALA A 37 23.64 7.15 5.22
CA ALA A 37 22.23 7.26 4.92
C ALA A 37 22.16 7.43 3.39
N VAL A 38 21.97 6.32 2.69
CA VAL A 38 21.58 6.36 1.30
C VAL A 38 20.18 6.93 1.33
N PHE A 39 20.06 8.25 1.22
CA PHE A 39 18.83 8.87 0.80
C PHE A 39 18.54 8.29 -0.58
N VAL A 40 17.74 7.23 -0.61
CA VAL A 40 17.14 6.75 -1.84
C VAL A 40 16.07 7.77 -2.18
N THR A 41 16.50 8.89 -2.77
CA THR A 41 15.61 9.72 -3.59
C THR A 41 15.34 8.89 -4.84
N GLN A 42 14.39 7.97 -4.73
CA GLN A 42 13.89 7.29 -5.90
C GLN A 42 13.06 8.32 -6.65
N GLU A 43 13.54 8.79 -7.78
CA GLU A 43 12.75 9.55 -8.73
C GLU A 43 11.61 8.62 -9.19
N PHE A 44 10.44 8.78 -8.58
CA PHE A 44 9.22 8.13 -9.04
C PHE A 44 8.76 8.86 -10.30
N THR A 45 9.12 8.32 -11.46
CA THR A 45 8.55 8.82 -12.72
C THR A 45 7.05 8.51 -12.76
N THR A 46 6.27 9.29 -13.50
CA THR A 46 4.81 9.12 -13.67
C THR A 46 4.40 7.75 -14.20
N THR A 47 5.29 7.07 -14.89
CA THR A 47 5.14 5.68 -15.36
C THR A 47 5.78 4.69 -14.40
N GLY A 48 6.23 5.16 -13.25
CA GLY A 48 7.13 4.45 -12.35
C GLY A 48 6.43 3.42 -11.47
N ASN A 49 7.25 2.76 -10.72
CA ASN A 49 6.93 1.62 -9.91
C ASN A 49 6.15 2.00 -8.65
N PHE A 50 5.21 1.14 -8.27
CA PHE A 50 4.66 1.12 -6.91
C PHE A 50 5.70 0.61 -5.90
N GLU A 51 6.79 0.05 -6.36
CA GLU A 51 7.78 -0.69 -5.58
C GLU A 51 9.11 0.07 -5.47
N PHE A 52 9.89 -0.35 -4.48
CA PHE A 52 11.28 0.07 -4.29
C PHE A 52 12.21 -0.76 -5.16
N SER A 53 13.43 -0.29 -5.35
CA SER A 53 14.45 -1.08 -6.06
C SER A 53 14.77 -2.39 -5.32
N ALA A 54 15.22 -3.40 -6.04
CA ALA A 54 15.59 -4.69 -5.44
C ALA A 54 16.70 -4.52 -4.39
N GLU A 55 17.62 -3.59 -4.61
CA GLU A 55 18.72 -3.24 -3.70
C GLU A 55 18.21 -2.63 -2.42
N ALA A 56 17.27 -1.67 -2.52
CA ALA A 56 16.64 -1.04 -1.36
C ALA A 56 15.86 -2.07 -0.53
N ILE A 57 15.09 -2.95 -1.18
CA ILE A 57 14.36 -4.03 -0.50
C ILE A 57 15.34 -4.99 0.20
N ALA A 58 16.41 -5.41 -0.49
CA ALA A 58 17.40 -6.31 0.09
C ALA A 58 18.14 -5.67 1.27
N GLN A 59 18.44 -4.38 1.20
CA GLN A 59 19.06 -3.64 2.29
C GLN A 59 18.12 -3.50 3.49
N ALA A 60 16.86 -3.12 3.25
CA ALA A 60 15.85 -3.00 4.30
C ALA A 60 15.64 -4.35 5.01
N ALA A 61 15.54 -5.43 4.27
CA ALA A 61 15.40 -6.79 4.81
C ALA A 61 16.59 -7.19 5.70
N ARG A 62 17.84 -6.91 5.27
CA ARG A 62 19.05 -7.19 6.08
C ARG A 62 19.11 -6.37 7.36
N LEU A 63 18.65 -5.13 7.32
CA LEU A 63 18.68 -4.21 8.46
C LEU A 63 17.41 -4.27 9.33
N ASN A 64 16.46 -5.14 9.02
CA ASN A 64 15.14 -5.19 9.64
C ASN A 64 14.43 -3.82 9.66
N ARG A 65 14.57 -3.05 8.57
CA ARG A 65 13.95 -1.73 8.41
C ARG A 65 12.69 -1.81 7.56
N LEU A 66 11.79 -0.86 7.80
CA LEU A 66 10.69 -0.57 6.89
C LEU A 66 11.18 0.36 5.76
N LEU A 67 10.59 0.23 4.57
CA LEU A 67 10.61 1.25 3.53
C LEU A 67 9.25 1.92 3.41
N SER A 68 8.18 1.18 3.72
CA SER A 68 6.82 1.72 3.75
C SER A 68 6.00 1.14 4.89
N MET A 69 4.91 1.83 5.23
CA MET A 69 3.85 1.31 6.06
C MET A 69 2.52 1.61 5.39
N GLU A 70 1.64 0.62 5.33
CA GLU A 70 0.23 0.80 5.02
C GLU A 70 -0.50 1.17 6.31
N ILE A 71 -1.44 2.12 6.24
CA ILE A 71 -2.25 2.50 7.38
C ILE A 71 -3.69 2.79 6.96
N GLU A 72 -4.64 2.22 7.68
CA GLU A 72 -6.05 2.54 7.54
C GLU A 72 -6.41 3.72 8.44
N PHE A 73 -6.90 4.82 7.86
CA PHE A 73 -7.33 5.97 8.64
C PHE A 73 -8.66 5.72 9.35
N SER A 74 -9.59 5.06 8.66
CA SER A 74 -10.92 4.69 9.16
C SER A 74 -11.48 3.59 8.26
N LEU A 75 -12.41 2.81 8.75
CA LEU A 75 -13.18 1.84 7.94
C LEU A 75 -14.46 2.45 7.35
N ARG A 76 -14.72 3.73 7.58
CA ARG A 76 -15.84 4.44 6.98
C ARG A 76 -15.68 4.50 5.47
N CYS A 77 -16.71 4.03 4.74
CA CYS A 77 -16.75 4.07 3.29
C CYS A 77 -18.21 4.25 2.83
N ASN A 78 -18.39 5.04 1.80
CA ASN A 78 -19.70 5.25 1.17
C ASN A 78 -20.01 4.26 0.04
N PHE A 79 -19.00 3.48 -0.44
CA PHE A 79 -19.22 2.38 -1.37
C PHE A 79 -19.44 1.03 -0.66
N ARG A 80 -19.97 0.04 -1.39
CA ARG A 80 -20.27 -1.31 -0.89
C ARG A 80 -19.76 -2.38 -1.84
N CYS A 81 -18.48 -2.26 -2.22
CA CYS A 81 -17.86 -3.14 -3.21
C CYS A 81 -17.99 -4.62 -2.82
N PRO A 82 -18.47 -5.50 -3.72
CA PRO A 82 -18.58 -6.93 -3.44
C PRO A 82 -17.24 -7.64 -3.29
N TYR A 83 -16.14 -7.01 -3.71
CA TYR A 83 -14.77 -7.52 -3.57
C TYR A 83 -14.00 -6.88 -2.39
N CYS A 84 -14.63 -6.03 -1.58
CA CYS A 84 -13.93 -5.28 -0.54
C CYS A 84 -13.31 -6.21 0.49
N TYR A 85 -12.04 -5.94 0.82
CA TYR A 85 -11.30 -6.69 1.83
C TYR A 85 -11.68 -6.30 3.26
N ALA A 86 -12.21 -5.09 3.44
CA ALA A 86 -12.58 -4.59 4.76
C ALA A 86 -13.90 -5.21 5.24
N PRO A 87 -13.95 -5.73 6.47
CA PRO A 87 -15.17 -6.31 7.03
C PRO A 87 -16.27 -5.26 7.25
N ARG A 88 -17.55 -5.61 7.27
CA ARG A 88 -18.68 -4.65 7.25
C ARG A 88 -19.28 -4.30 8.61
N GLU A 89 -19.09 -5.10 9.64
CA GLU A 89 -19.90 -4.99 10.86
C GLU A 89 -19.15 -4.30 12.00
N ASP A 90 -19.85 -3.51 12.80
CA ASP A 90 -19.38 -2.79 14.01
C ASP A 90 -18.06 -2.01 13.90
N ARG A 91 -17.79 -1.48 12.72
CA ARG A 91 -16.46 -1.13 12.21
C ARG A 91 -15.89 0.15 12.72
N LEU A 92 -16.74 1.08 13.09
CA LEU A 92 -16.33 2.43 13.49
C LEU A 92 -16.07 2.53 15.00
N ARG A 93 -16.10 1.38 15.70
CA ARG A 93 -15.76 1.34 17.12
C ARG A 93 -14.25 1.15 17.28
N ASP A 94 -13.70 1.82 18.27
CA ASP A 94 -12.31 1.70 18.67
C ASP A 94 -11.28 2.01 17.56
N GLU A 95 -11.65 2.84 16.57
CA GLU A 95 -10.73 3.32 15.57
C GLU A 95 -9.63 4.20 16.20
N LEU A 96 -8.47 4.23 15.57
CA LEU A 96 -7.36 5.10 15.97
C LEU A 96 -7.78 6.56 15.87
N THR A 97 -7.40 7.35 16.88
CA THR A 97 -7.52 8.80 16.80
C THR A 97 -6.47 9.38 15.85
N PRO A 98 -6.64 10.64 15.38
CA PRO A 98 -5.62 11.29 14.56
C PRO A 98 -4.25 11.34 15.24
N GLU A 99 -4.20 11.47 16.57
CA GLU A 99 -2.97 11.47 17.38
C GLU A 99 -2.31 10.09 17.38
N GLU A 100 -3.08 9.02 17.53
CA GLU A 100 -2.58 7.63 17.44
C GLU A 100 -2.07 7.31 16.04
N ILE A 101 -2.73 7.81 14.99
CA ILE A 101 -2.26 7.69 13.59
C ILE A 101 -0.92 8.41 13.42
N ARG A 102 -0.77 9.64 13.94
CA ARG A 102 0.51 10.37 13.91
C ARG A 102 1.60 9.61 14.65
N ALA A 103 1.29 9.07 15.82
CA ALA A 103 2.24 8.29 16.62
C ALA A 103 2.70 7.03 15.86
N ALA A 104 1.77 6.31 15.18
CA ALA A 104 2.10 5.16 14.36
C ALA A 104 3.01 5.54 13.18
N VAL A 105 2.73 6.64 12.49
CA VAL A 105 3.54 7.17 11.39
C VAL A 105 4.96 7.52 11.85
N LEU A 106 5.11 8.16 13.01
CA LEU A 106 6.44 8.47 13.56
C LEU A 106 7.22 7.20 13.95
N GLN A 107 6.54 6.19 14.50
CA GLN A 107 7.17 4.89 14.79
C GLN A 107 7.65 4.22 13.48
N ALA A 108 6.85 4.22 12.42
CA ALA A 108 7.26 3.68 11.13
C ALA A 108 8.45 4.45 10.53
N LYS A 109 8.44 5.80 10.61
CA LYS A 109 9.57 6.64 10.18
C LYS A 109 10.84 6.31 10.96
N ALA A 110 10.76 6.15 12.28
CA ALA A 110 11.90 5.77 13.12
C ALA A 110 12.48 4.39 12.74
N LEU A 111 11.64 3.49 12.22
CA LEU A 111 12.03 2.18 11.67
C LEU A 111 12.57 2.26 10.24
N GLY A 112 12.62 3.44 9.63
CA GLY A 112 13.19 3.68 8.31
C GLY A 112 12.19 3.84 7.17
N ALA A 113 10.88 3.84 7.46
CA ALA A 113 9.88 4.07 6.43
C ALA A 113 10.06 5.45 5.78
N VAL A 114 10.06 5.48 4.46
CA VAL A 114 10.13 6.69 3.62
C VAL A 114 8.81 6.94 2.90
N LYS A 115 7.88 5.98 2.93
CA LYS A 115 6.56 6.07 2.31
C LYS A 115 5.47 5.57 3.25
N ILE A 116 4.36 6.31 3.31
CA ILE A 116 3.11 5.87 3.94
C ILE A 116 2.06 5.67 2.86
N ILE A 117 1.39 4.51 2.90
CA ILE A 117 0.31 4.16 2.00
C ILE A 117 -1.00 4.25 2.79
N VAL A 118 -1.83 5.20 2.41
CA VAL A 118 -3.10 5.49 3.08
C VAL A 118 -4.19 4.62 2.48
N LEU A 119 -4.78 3.81 3.33
CA LEU A 119 -5.86 2.87 3.04
C LEU A 119 -7.05 3.11 3.97
N GLY A 120 -7.96 2.15 3.99
CA GLY A 120 -9.10 2.07 4.90
C GLY A 120 -10.41 1.80 4.18
N GLY A 121 -11.48 2.43 4.64
CA GLY A 121 -12.75 2.50 3.92
C GLY A 121 -12.59 3.42 2.71
N GLU A 122 -12.81 4.72 2.91
CA GLU A 122 -12.53 5.75 1.90
C GLU A 122 -11.79 6.93 2.54
N PRO A 123 -10.47 7.05 2.32
CA PRO A 123 -9.68 8.11 2.94
C PRO A 123 -10.12 9.54 2.57
N SER A 124 -10.62 9.77 1.36
CA SER A 124 -10.99 11.12 0.92
C SER A 124 -12.21 11.70 1.67
N ILE A 125 -13.01 10.85 2.33
CA ILE A 125 -14.14 11.31 3.17
C ILE A 125 -13.81 11.33 4.67
N TYR A 126 -12.60 10.92 5.07
CA TYR A 126 -12.17 11.01 6.46
C TYR A 126 -11.79 12.46 6.79
N PRO A 127 -12.43 13.11 7.78
CA PRO A 127 -12.29 14.57 8.00
C PRO A 127 -10.86 15.02 8.25
N HIS A 128 -10.03 14.17 8.86
CA HIS A 128 -8.65 14.49 9.22
C HIS A 128 -7.63 14.19 8.11
N THR A 129 -8.06 13.70 6.95
CA THR A 129 -7.15 13.33 5.85
C THR A 129 -6.24 14.49 5.42
N PRO A 130 -6.72 15.73 5.17
CA PRO A 130 -5.83 16.82 4.75
C PRO A 130 -4.75 17.15 5.78
N GLU A 131 -5.10 17.11 7.05
CA GLU A 131 -4.19 17.39 8.16
C GLU A 131 -3.13 16.30 8.32
N LEU A 132 -3.54 15.03 8.28
CA LEU A 132 -2.62 13.89 8.38
C LEU A 132 -1.66 13.82 7.20
N ILE A 133 -2.14 14.11 5.98
CA ILE A 133 -1.26 14.19 4.79
C ILE A 133 -0.20 15.27 4.97
N ARG A 134 -0.58 16.50 5.37
CA ARG A 134 0.38 17.58 5.62
C ARG A 134 1.39 17.18 6.70
N PHE A 135 0.93 16.55 7.78
CA PHE A 135 1.81 16.04 8.83
C PHE A 135 2.85 15.04 8.29
N MET A 136 2.43 14.08 7.48
CA MET A 136 3.35 13.10 6.88
C MET A 136 4.35 13.77 5.94
N ARG A 137 3.88 14.69 5.09
CA ARG A 137 4.75 15.44 4.16
C ARG A 137 5.75 16.34 4.88
N THR A 138 5.34 17.04 5.93
CA THR A 138 6.23 17.87 6.77
C THR A 138 7.29 16.99 7.46
N ASN A 139 6.98 15.72 7.74
CA ASN A 139 7.95 14.75 8.26
C ASN A 139 8.84 14.12 7.17
N GLY A 140 8.79 14.60 5.92
CA GLY A 140 9.62 14.10 4.81
C GLY A 140 9.18 12.75 4.25
N LEU A 141 7.96 12.31 4.53
CA LEU A 141 7.43 11.04 4.06
C LEU A 141 6.70 11.21 2.71
N THR A 142 6.94 10.35 1.77
CA THR A 142 6.08 10.20 0.58
C THR A 142 4.73 9.65 1.02
N VAL A 143 3.64 10.20 0.49
CA VAL A 143 2.29 9.71 0.76
C VAL A 143 1.69 9.16 -0.53
N GLU A 144 1.15 7.92 -0.44
CA GLU A 144 0.39 7.28 -1.51
C GLU A 144 -1.02 6.98 -0.98
N MET A 145 -2.07 7.48 -1.65
CA MET A 145 -3.44 7.36 -1.18
C MET A 145 -4.29 6.58 -2.17
N PHE A 146 -4.87 5.46 -1.72
CA PHE A 146 -5.88 4.74 -2.46
C PHE A 146 -7.25 5.34 -2.16
N THR A 147 -8.02 5.67 -3.20
CA THR A 147 -9.32 6.32 -3.04
C THR A 147 -10.33 5.85 -4.09
N ASN A 148 -11.59 5.81 -3.73
CA ASN A 148 -12.71 5.64 -4.67
C ASN A 148 -13.13 6.98 -5.32
N GLY A 149 -12.54 8.09 -4.90
CA GLY A 149 -12.74 9.42 -5.45
C GLY A 149 -13.94 10.19 -4.89
N SER A 150 -14.74 9.59 -4.02
CA SER A 150 -16.02 10.20 -3.60
C SER A 150 -15.89 11.50 -2.79
N GLY A 151 -14.78 11.69 -2.08
CA GLY A 151 -14.48 12.91 -1.35
C GLY A 151 -13.53 13.86 -2.09
N VAL A 152 -13.15 13.54 -3.33
CA VAL A 152 -12.24 14.39 -4.12
C VAL A 152 -13.00 15.59 -4.67
N THR A 153 -12.98 16.69 -3.92
CA THR A 153 -13.39 18.05 -4.34
C THR A 153 -12.25 18.73 -5.09
N ASP A 154 -12.51 19.90 -5.69
CA ASP A 154 -11.46 20.69 -6.32
C ASP A 154 -10.40 21.10 -5.29
N ASP A 155 -10.80 21.59 -4.12
CA ASP A 155 -9.89 21.94 -3.01
C ASP A 155 -9.02 20.76 -2.55
N LEU A 156 -9.62 19.58 -2.45
CA LEU A 156 -8.86 18.39 -2.07
C LEU A 156 -7.88 17.98 -3.18
N ALA A 157 -8.28 18.03 -4.45
CA ALA A 157 -7.40 17.72 -5.57
C ALA A 157 -6.20 18.68 -5.64
N GLU A 158 -6.42 19.98 -5.46
CA GLU A 158 -5.37 21.00 -5.38
C GLU A 158 -4.44 20.76 -4.18
N MET A 159 -4.99 20.43 -3.01
CA MET A 159 -4.18 20.11 -1.82
C MET A 159 -3.34 18.85 -2.04
N LEU A 160 -3.91 17.79 -2.62
CA LEU A 160 -3.17 16.57 -2.94
C LEU A 160 -2.02 16.86 -3.91
N TYR A 161 -2.27 17.69 -4.92
CA TYR A 161 -1.26 18.14 -5.87
C TYR A 161 -0.16 18.95 -5.17
N ALA A 162 -0.51 19.98 -4.42
CA ALA A 162 0.44 20.83 -3.69
C ALA A 162 1.30 20.04 -2.69
N GLN A 163 0.77 18.96 -2.12
CA GLN A 163 1.48 18.05 -1.23
C GLN A 163 2.18 16.90 -1.97
N GLN A 164 2.19 16.87 -3.30
CA GLN A 164 2.80 15.81 -4.11
C GLN A 164 2.33 14.41 -3.67
N VAL A 165 1.05 14.26 -3.35
CA VAL A 165 0.48 12.97 -2.96
C VAL A 165 0.39 12.07 -4.19
N ARG A 166 0.84 10.84 -4.08
CA ARG A 166 0.65 9.81 -5.10
C ARG A 166 -0.78 9.30 -5.00
N VAL A 167 -1.60 9.55 -6.01
CA VAL A 167 -3.03 9.19 -5.98
C VAL A 167 -3.25 7.90 -6.76
N VAL A 168 -3.94 6.95 -6.14
CA VAL A 168 -4.37 5.68 -6.76
C VAL A 168 -5.90 5.65 -6.74
N LEU A 169 -6.51 6.01 -7.87
CA LEU A 169 -7.96 6.07 -8.01
C LEU A 169 -8.52 4.69 -8.37
N LYS A 170 -9.60 4.28 -7.72
CA LYS A 170 -10.27 2.99 -7.99
C LYS A 170 -11.21 3.09 -9.19
N MET A 171 -10.89 2.36 -10.27
CA MET A 171 -11.75 2.25 -11.46
C MET A 171 -11.57 0.87 -12.08
N ASN A 172 -12.66 0.15 -12.36
CA ASN A 172 -12.62 -1.24 -12.78
C ASN A 172 -13.03 -1.47 -14.25
N THR A 173 -13.71 -0.53 -14.89
CA THR A 173 -14.31 -0.67 -16.21
C THR A 173 -14.75 0.69 -16.77
N PHE A 174 -14.95 0.78 -18.09
CA PHE A 174 -15.60 1.92 -18.74
C PHE A 174 -17.13 1.81 -18.78
N ASP A 175 -17.68 0.63 -18.47
CA ASP A 175 -19.14 0.43 -18.44
C ASP A 175 -19.72 0.99 -17.14
N GLU A 176 -20.63 1.98 -17.24
CA GLU A 176 -21.25 2.64 -16.09
C GLU A 176 -22.01 1.66 -15.20
N ALA A 177 -22.81 0.77 -15.81
CA ALA A 177 -23.63 -0.16 -15.06
C ALA A 177 -22.80 -1.19 -14.30
N LEU A 178 -21.77 -1.71 -14.94
CA LEU A 178 -20.82 -2.64 -14.33
C LEU A 178 -19.99 -1.94 -13.24
N GLN A 179 -19.48 -0.72 -13.48
CA GLN A 179 -18.74 0.03 -12.47
C GLN A 179 -19.59 0.27 -11.22
N ASN A 180 -20.85 0.68 -11.40
CA ASN A 180 -21.79 0.91 -10.30
C ASN A 180 -22.05 -0.40 -9.53
N ARG A 181 -22.24 -1.51 -10.23
CA ARG A 181 -22.42 -2.84 -9.63
C ARG A 181 -21.17 -3.28 -8.85
N LEU A 182 -19.97 -3.15 -9.42
CA LEU A 182 -18.71 -3.51 -8.78
C LEU A 182 -18.37 -2.61 -7.59
N SER A 183 -18.88 -1.39 -7.56
CA SER A 183 -18.69 -0.46 -6.45
C SER A 183 -19.81 -0.56 -5.39
N GLY A 184 -20.92 -1.24 -5.72
CA GLY A 184 -22.10 -1.29 -4.86
C GLY A 184 -22.68 0.09 -4.54
N HIS A 185 -22.65 1.00 -5.52
CA HIS A 185 -23.13 2.38 -5.42
C HIS A 185 -23.64 2.87 -6.77
N ALA A 186 -24.89 3.34 -6.84
CA ALA A 186 -25.59 3.66 -8.08
C ALA A 186 -24.95 4.78 -8.94
N GLN A 187 -24.12 5.61 -8.34
CA GLN A 187 -23.46 6.73 -9.02
C GLN A 187 -21.92 6.61 -9.03
N ALA A 188 -21.38 5.42 -8.74
CA ALA A 188 -19.95 5.24 -8.58
C ALA A 188 -19.16 5.63 -9.84
N TYR A 189 -19.66 5.27 -11.02
CA TYR A 189 -19.02 5.65 -12.28
C TYR A 189 -18.86 7.17 -12.40
N ARG A 190 -19.93 7.92 -12.21
CA ARG A 190 -19.92 9.39 -12.31
C ARG A 190 -19.02 10.03 -11.26
N ILE A 191 -19.03 9.51 -10.03
CA ILE A 191 -18.14 9.96 -8.95
C ILE A 191 -16.68 9.75 -9.34
N ILE A 192 -16.32 8.57 -9.83
CA ILE A 192 -14.95 8.24 -10.24
C ILE A 192 -14.50 9.12 -11.41
N GLN A 193 -15.35 9.30 -12.45
CA GLN A 193 -15.04 10.15 -13.59
C GLN A 193 -14.85 11.62 -13.18
N SER A 194 -15.70 12.13 -12.28
CA SER A 194 -15.59 13.48 -11.72
C SER A 194 -14.27 13.64 -10.94
N ALA A 195 -13.92 12.66 -10.10
CA ALA A 195 -12.65 12.68 -9.36
C ALA A 195 -11.44 12.67 -10.31
N LEU A 196 -11.47 11.83 -11.35
CA LEU A 196 -10.40 11.79 -12.35
C LEU A 196 -10.27 13.12 -13.09
N SER A 197 -11.40 13.75 -13.45
CA SER A 197 -11.42 15.06 -14.09
C SER A 197 -10.81 16.15 -13.19
N ARG A 198 -11.18 16.19 -11.91
CA ARG A 198 -10.63 17.13 -10.93
C ARG A 198 -9.14 16.95 -10.69
N LEU A 199 -8.68 15.69 -10.55
CA LEU A 199 -7.27 15.40 -10.43
C LEU A 199 -6.49 15.86 -11.67
N LYS A 200 -7.03 15.65 -12.87
CA LYS A 200 -6.43 16.16 -14.11
C LYS A 200 -6.42 17.71 -14.16
N ALA A 201 -7.49 18.34 -13.74
CA ALA A 201 -7.56 19.80 -13.66
C ALA A 201 -6.55 20.40 -12.67
N ALA A 202 -6.27 19.69 -11.57
CA ALA A 202 -5.23 20.06 -10.60
C ALA A 202 -3.80 19.82 -11.11
N GLY A 203 -3.61 19.09 -12.24
CA GLY A 203 -2.31 18.89 -12.88
C GLY A 203 -1.80 17.45 -12.89
N TYR A 204 -2.57 16.46 -12.39
CA TYR A 204 -2.22 15.04 -12.48
C TYR A 204 -2.51 14.44 -13.88
N PRO A 205 -1.71 13.48 -14.34
CA PRO A 205 -0.35 13.18 -13.90
C PRO A 205 0.67 14.17 -14.47
N SER A 206 1.81 14.33 -13.79
CA SER A 206 2.95 15.07 -14.31
C SER A 206 4.26 14.36 -13.97
N SER A 207 5.42 14.93 -14.27
CA SER A 207 6.73 14.36 -13.91
C SER A 207 6.85 14.08 -12.42
N ASP A 208 6.28 14.96 -11.58
CA ASP A 208 6.42 14.92 -10.12
C ASP A 208 5.14 14.49 -9.40
N HIS A 209 4.04 14.30 -10.13
CA HIS A 209 2.73 13.99 -9.57
C HIS A 209 2.17 12.69 -10.15
N PHE A 210 2.35 11.65 -9.36
CA PHE A 210 1.94 10.29 -9.72
C PHE A 210 0.42 10.11 -9.62
N LEU A 211 -0.17 9.66 -10.71
CA LEU A 211 -1.55 9.19 -10.76
C LEU A 211 -1.58 7.75 -11.24
N ALA A 212 -2.32 6.92 -10.55
CA ALA A 212 -2.58 5.55 -10.94
C ALA A 212 -4.07 5.23 -10.91
N VAL A 213 -4.45 4.19 -11.63
CA VAL A 213 -5.78 3.57 -11.52
C VAL A 213 -5.62 2.14 -11.05
N SER A 214 -6.26 1.84 -9.91
CA SER A 214 -6.36 0.49 -9.36
C SER A 214 -7.62 -0.20 -9.88
N SER A 215 -7.46 -1.39 -10.48
CA SER A 215 -8.57 -2.23 -10.97
C SER A 215 -8.42 -3.63 -10.40
N ILE A 216 -9.54 -4.20 -9.95
CA ILE A 216 -9.59 -5.64 -9.67
C ILE A 216 -9.78 -6.40 -10.97
N ILE A 217 -9.21 -7.59 -11.05
CA ILE A 217 -9.44 -8.51 -12.16
C ILE A 217 -10.59 -9.42 -11.76
N CYS A 218 -11.72 -9.32 -12.47
CA CYS A 218 -12.88 -10.17 -12.25
C CYS A 218 -13.45 -10.68 -13.57
N ARG A 219 -14.31 -11.70 -13.48
CA ARG A 219 -14.92 -12.34 -14.66
C ARG A 219 -15.65 -11.35 -15.57
N GLN A 220 -16.25 -10.31 -14.98
CA GLN A 220 -17.08 -9.37 -15.71
C GLN A 220 -16.27 -8.33 -16.49
N ASN A 221 -15.04 -8.01 -16.06
CA ASN A 221 -14.23 -6.99 -16.73
C ASN A 221 -13.01 -7.55 -17.48
N ILE A 222 -12.69 -8.85 -17.32
CA ILE A 222 -11.44 -9.44 -17.83
C ILE A 222 -11.20 -9.18 -19.32
N ALA A 223 -12.25 -9.22 -20.12
CA ALA A 223 -12.16 -8.98 -21.56
C ALA A 223 -11.84 -7.53 -21.93
N GLU A 224 -12.21 -6.58 -21.06
CA GLU A 224 -11.98 -5.14 -21.24
C GLU A 224 -10.62 -4.66 -20.70
N LEU A 225 -10.03 -5.38 -19.76
CA LEU A 225 -8.83 -4.94 -19.05
C LEU A 225 -7.63 -4.62 -19.95
N PRO A 226 -7.36 -5.32 -21.07
CA PRO A 226 -6.30 -4.90 -22.00
C PRO A 226 -6.53 -3.50 -22.59
N ARG A 227 -7.79 -3.19 -22.95
CA ARG A 227 -8.18 -1.85 -23.44
C ARG A 227 -8.04 -0.78 -22.38
N LEU A 228 -8.47 -1.09 -21.13
CA LEU A 228 -8.32 -0.17 -20.01
C LEU A 228 -6.83 0.08 -19.71
N TRP A 229 -6.00 -0.98 -19.75
CA TRP A 229 -4.56 -0.85 -19.56
C TRP A 229 -3.91 0.06 -20.61
N GLN A 230 -4.23 -0.16 -21.89
CA GLN A 230 -3.73 0.67 -22.99
C GLN A 230 -4.13 2.13 -22.80
N TRP A 231 -5.40 2.40 -22.54
CA TRP A 231 -5.90 3.75 -22.33
C TRP A 231 -5.20 4.45 -21.17
N LEU A 232 -4.95 3.76 -20.06
CA LEU A 232 -4.22 4.33 -18.92
C LEU A 232 -2.79 4.72 -19.32
N ARG A 233 -2.09 3.84 -20.03
CA ARG A 233 -0.74 4.11 -20.55
C ARG A 233 -0.71 5.33 -21.46
N GLU A 234 -1.67 5.44 -22.39
CA GLU A 234 -1.80 6.57 -23.29
C GLU A 234 -2.06 7.89 -22.57
N GLN A 235 -2.74 7.84 -21.42
CA GLN A 235 -2.99 8.99 -20.55
C GLN A 235 -1.84 9.27 -19.57
N ASN A 236 -0.74 8.53 -19.64
CA ASN A 236 0.37 8.59 -18.69
C ASN A 236 -0.08 8.28 -17.24
N ILE A 237 -1.16 7.52 -17.07
CA ILE A 237 -1.68 7.05 -15.78
C ILE A 237 -1.14 5.64 -15.54
N ALA A 238 -0.56 5.39 -14.35
CA ALA A 238 -0.01 4.09 -14.02
C ALA A 238 -1.13 3.06 -13.76
N PRO A 239 -1.20 1.93 -14.49
CA PRO A 239 -2.15 0.89 -14.18
C PRO A 239 -1.68 0.04 -12.99
N TYR A 240 -2.61 -0.29 -12.09
CA TYR A 240 -2.43 -1.18 -10.95
C TYR A 240 -3.53 -2.22 -10.94
N PHE A 241 -3.31 -3.33 -11.67
CA PHE A 241 -4.31 -4.39 -11.80
C PHE A 241 -3.93 -5.59 -10.94
N GLU A 242 -4.88 -6.00 -10.11
CA GLU A 242 -4.65 -7.02 -9.09
C GLU A 242 -5.70 -8.14 -9.12
N ILE A 243 -5.25 -9.36 -8.82
CA ILE A 243 -6.12 -10.51 -8.60
C ILE A 243 -6.86 -10.32 -7.26
N ILE A 244 -8.16 -10.61 -7.26
CA ILE A 244 -8.97 -10.52 -6.04
C ILE A 244 -8.47 -11.56 -5.02
N THR A 245 -8.12 -11.08 -3.82
CA THR A 245 -7.90 -11.95 -2.67
C THR A 245 -9.26 -12.36 -2.09
N PRO A 246 -9.57 -13.65 -1.94
CA PRO A 246 -10.88 -14.12 -1.46
C PRO A 246 -11.01 -13.96 0.06
N GLN A 247 -11.30 -12.74 0.48
CA GLN A 247 -11.50 -12.37 1.88
C GLN A 247 -12.71 -11.45 2.07
N ALA A 248 -13.24 -11.36 3.25
CA ALA A 248 -14.40 -10.54 3.64
C ALA A 248 -15.53 -10.63 2.60
N ASN A 249 -15.92 -9.51 1.95
CA ASN A 249 -17.00 -9.51 0.96
C ASN A 249 -16.71 -10.39 -0.25
N ALA A 250 -15.45 -10.45 -0.69
CA ALA A 250 -15.07 -11.27 -1.85
C ALA A 250 -15.42 -12.75 -1.66
N ARG A 251 -15.33 -13.29 -0.44
CA ARG A 251 -15.74 -14.68 -0.13
C ARG A 251 -17.21 -14.97 -0.43
N LEU A 252 -18.05 -13.97 -0.29
CA LEU A 252 -19.49 -14.08 -0.51
C LEU A 252 -19.89 -13.87 -1.97
N ASN A 253 -18.92 -13.56 -2.83
CA ASN A 253 -19.14 -13.13 -4.21
C ASN A 253 -18.27 -13.91 -5.20
N GLU A 254 -18.40 -15.26 -5.17
CA GLU A 254 -17.62 -16.16 -6.06
C GLU A 254 -17.82 -15.88 -7.55
N TRP A 255 -18.94 -15.23 -7.92
CA TRP A 255 -19.22 -14.80 -9.29
C TRP A 255 -18.19 -13.83 -9.86
N LEU A 256 -17.33 -13.24 -9.02
CA LEU A 256 -16.23 -12.36 -9.41
C LEU A 256 -14.98 -13.13 -9.86
N TYR A 257 -14.78 -14.35 -9.39
CA TYR A 257 -13.50 -15.03 -9.54
C TYR A 257 -13.24 -15.47 -10.97
N VAL A 258 -11.98 -15.33 -11.35
CA VAL A 258 -11.43 -15.75 -12.63
C VAL A 258 -10.59 -17.00 -12.41
N ALA A 259 -10.72 -17.99 -13.27
CA ALA A 259 -9.91 -19.19 -13.20
C ALA A 259 -8.42 -18.89 -13.48
N PRO A 260 -7.47 -19.55 -12.79
CA PRO A 260 -6.06 -19.28 -12.98
C PRO A 260 -5.55 -19.36 -14.44
N PRO A 261 -6.02 -20.25 -15.32
CA PRO A 261 -5.62 -20.22 -16.75
C PRO A 261 -6.09 -18.97 -17.50
N GLU A 262 -7.27 -18.44 -17.17
CA GLU A 262 -7.77 -17.20 -17.77
C GLU A 262 -6.96 -15.99 -17.27
N LEU A 263 -6.55 -16.01 -15.99
CA LEU A 263 -5.62 -15.01 -15.44
C LEU A 263 -4.27 -15.04 -16.17
N GLU A 264 -3.70 -16.22 -16.42
CA GLU A 264 -2.46 -16.34 -17.19
C GLU A 264 -2.60 -15.76 -18.59
N SER A 265 -3.70 -16.05 -19.27
CA SER A 265 -4.00 -15.54 -20.61
C SER A 265 -4.08 -14.01 -20.61
N LEU A 266 -4.77 -13.42 -19.62
CA LEU A 266 -4.83 -11.96 -19.45
C LEU A 266 -3.46 -11.34 -19.21
N PHE A 267 -2.68 -11.91 -18.30
CA PHE A 267 -1.34 -11.39 -17.97
C PHE A 267 -0.42 -11.41 -19.19
N ARG A 268 -0.48 -12.48 -20.00
CA ARG A 268 0.28 -12.59 -21.26
C ARG A 268 -0.18 -11.57 -22.28
N ALA A 269 -1.49 -11.43 -22.48
CA ALA A 269 -2.06 -10.47 -23.44
C ALA A 269 -1.65 -9.02 -23.12
N ILE A 270 -1.67 -8.65 -21.83
CA ILE A 270 -1.24 -7.31 -21.40
C ILE A 270 0.29 -7.16 -21.52
N ALA A 271 1.08 -8.19 -21.22
CA ALA A 271 2.53 -8.13 -21.41
C ALA A 271 2.92 -7.92 -22.86
N ASP A 272 2.26 -8.63 -23.79
CA ASP A 272 2.47 -8.47 -25.23
C ASP A 272 2.04 -7.07 -25.71
N LEU A 273 0.94 -6.55 -25.19
CA LEU A 273 0.47 -5.19 -25.46
C LEU A 273 1.46 -4.13 -24.98
N ASP A 274 1.92 -4.22 -23.72
CA ASP A 274 2.89 -3.29 -23.12
C ASP A 274 4.22 -3.31 -23.90
N HIS A 275 4.66 -4.50 -24.32
CA HIS A 275 5.87 -4.62 -25.12
C HIS A 275 5.72 -3.97 -26.50
N ARG A 276 4.65 -4.31 -27.24
CA ARG A 276 4.45 -3.83 -28.61
C ARG A 276 4.17 -2.33 -28.69
N LEU A 277 3.35 -1.78 -27.79
CA LEU A 277 2.89 -0.40 -27.89
C LEU A 277 3.75 0.58 -27.07
N PHE A 278 4.36 0.12 -25.99
CA PHE A 278 5.04 1.00 -25.02
C PHE A 278 6.50 0.60 -24.77
N GLY A 279 7.02 -0.46 -25.41
CA GLY A 279 8.38 -0.95 -25.22
C GLY A 279 8.68 -1.47 -23.81
N LYS A 280 7.64 -1.77 -23.02
CA LYS A 280 7.79 -2.19 -21.63
C LYS A 280 7.86 -3.71 -21.52
N THR A 281 8.81 -4.20 -20.74
CA THR A 281 8.98 -5.63 -20.46
C THR A 281 8.97 -5.89 -18.97
N TRP A 282 8.18 -6.87 -18.53
CA TRP A 282 8.09 -7.28 -17.13
C TRP A 282 7.81 -8.78 -16.99
N LYS A 283 8.05 -9.31 -15.80
CA LYS A 283 7.89 -10.75 -15.52
C LYS A 283 6.43 -11.08 -15.24
N ILE A 284 5.91 -12.06 -15.97
CA ILE A 284 4.52 -12.54 -15.83
C ILE A 284 4.44 -13.42 -14.59
N GLN A 285 3.79 -12.91 -13.55
CA GLN A 285 3.59 -13.61 -12.26
C GLN A 285 2.44 -12.97 -11.46
N PRO A 286 1.68 -13.77 -10.66
CA PRO A 286 0.67 -13.21 -9.77
C PRO A 286 1.32 -12.45 -8.60
N PRO A 287 0.59 -11.59 -7.84
CA PRO A 287 -0.83 -11.29 -8.03
C PRO A 287 -1.09 -10.02 -8.85
N LEU A 288 -0.06 -9.30 -9.28
CA LEU A 288 -0.14 -7.98 -9.90
C LEU A 288 0.35 -8.03 -11.34
N ILE A 289 -0.38 -7.39 -12.25
CA ILE A 289 0.09 -7.21 -13.63
C ILE A 289 1.21 -6.18 -13.64
N GLY A 290 2.34 -6.54 -14.23
CA GLY A 290 3.48 -5.63 -14.41
C GLY A 290 4.26 -5.28 -13.15
N ASN A 291 3.86 -5.76 -11.98
CA ASN A 291 4.49 -5.47 -10.69
C ASN A 291 4.80 -6.75 -9.90
N LYS A 292 5.68 -6.63 -8.91
CA LYS A 292 5.99 -7.70 -7.95
C LYS A 292 5.40 -7.35 -6.59
N CYS A 293 4.97 -8.36 -5.85
CA CYS A 293 4.60 -8.19 -4.46
C CYS A 293 5.66 -8.83 -3.56
N MET A 294 6.54 -8.02 -2.99
CA MET A 294 7.57 -8.42 -2.02
C MET A 294 7.44 -7.67 -0.70
N ARG A 295 6.24 -7.16 -0.39
CA ARG A 295 6.00 -6.21 0.71
C ARG A 295 6.36 -6.71 2.10
N HIS A 296 6.28 -8.02 2.37
CA HIS A 296 6.63 -8.56 3.67
C HIS A 296 8.11 -8.39 4.05
N HIS A 297 8.98 -8.06 3.09
CA HIS A 297 10.39 -7.78 3.34
C HIS A 297 10.64 -6.36 3.86
N PHE A 298 9.70 -5.43 3.62
CA PHE A 298 9.95 -4.01 3.85
C PHE A 298 8.73 -3.20 4.33
N SER A 299 7.58 -3.84 4.51
CA SER A 299 6.32 -3.16 4.84
C SER A 299 5.49 -3.94 5.85
N CYS A 300 4.56 -3.26 6.50
CA CYS A 300 3.48 -3.82 7.32
C CYS A 300 2.22 -2.98 7.14
N LEU A 301 1.08 -3.49 7.60
CA LEU A 301 -0.18 -2.77 7.69
C LEU A 301 -0.51 -2.48 9.16
N VAL A 302 -0.90 -1.25 9.45
CA VAL A 302 -1.60 -0.86 10.68
C VAL A 302 -3.07 -0.63 10.35
N THR A 303 -3.95 -1.45 10.90
CA THR A 303 -5.38 -1.33 10.67
C THR A 303 -5.97 -0.12 11.39
N ALA A 304 -7.18 0.28 11.02
CA ALA A 304 -7.89 1.37 11.69
C ALA A 304 -8.08 1.16 13.20
N ARG A 305 -7.93 -0.07 13.71
CA ARG A 305 -7.99 -0.41 15.14
C ARG A 305 -6.63 -0.57 15.80
N GLY A 306 -5.56 -0.25 15.09
CA GLY A 306 -4.19 -0.36 15.59
C GLY A 306 -3.59 -1.77 15.56
N GLU A 307 -4.28 -2.77 14.98
CA GLU A 307 -3.70 -4.09 14.77
C GLU A 307 -2.62 -4.02 13.69
N VAL A 308 -1.48 -4.60 13.96
CA VAL A 308 -0.39 -4.74 12.98
C VAL A 308 -0.54 -6.06 12.25
N GLN A 309 -0.52 -6.02 10.92
CA GLN A 309 -0.64 -7.18 10.06
C GLN A 309 0.49 -7.21 9.02
N PRO A 310 0.87 -8.38 8.48
CA PRO A 310 1.87 -8.47 7.42
C PRO A 310 1.46 -7.74 6.14
N CYS A 311 0.18 -7.81 5.77
CA CYS A 311 -0.47 -7.10 4.64
C CYS A 311 -1.99 -7.21 4.76
N VAL A 312 -2.71 -6.54 3.88
CA VAL A 312 -4.20 -6.60 3.84
C VAL A 312 -4.76 -8.02 3.69
N GLY A 313 -4.04 -8.93 3.05
CA GLY A 313 -4.51 -10.30 2.78
C GLY A 313 -4.12 -11.32 3.84
N VAL A 314 -3.04 -11.11 4.60
CA VAL A 314 -2.67 -11.96 5.75
C VAL A 314 -3.19 -11.28 7.01
N THR A 315 -4.42 -11.60 7.40
CA THR A 315 -5.17 -10.94 8.46
C THR A 315 -4.83 -11.44 9.87
N LEU A 316 -3.65 -12.01 10.04
CA LEU A 316 -3.12 -12.38 11.36
C LEU A 316 -2.63 -11.13 12.10
N SER A 317 -3.12 -10.91 13.32
CA SER A 317 -2.58 -9.87 14.18
C SER A 317 -1.20 -10.25 14.69
N LEU A 318 -0.24 -9.38 14.49
CA LEU A 318 1.12 -9.47 15.04
C LEU A 318 1.20 -8.82 16.41
N GLY A 319 0.21 -8.02 16.76
CA GLY A 319 0.08 -7.21 17.97
C GLY A 319 -0.64 -5.90 17.67
N ASN A 320 -0.89 -5.11 18.72
CA ASN A 320 -1.60 -3.84 18.59
C ASN A 320 -0.71 -2.68 19.07
N ILE A 321 -0.65 -1.60 18.28
CA ILE A 321 0.22 -0.43 18.54
C ILE A 321 -0.16 0.34 19.84
N ARG A 322 -1.40 0.17 20.33
CA ARG A 322 -1.83 0.73 21.63
C ARG A 322 -1.23 -0.01 22.82
N ARG A 323 -0.79 -1.25 22.62
CA ARG A 323 -0.27 -2.13 23.67
C ARG A 323 1.25 -2.27 23.66
N ARG A 324 1.85 -2.19 22.48
CA ARG A 324 3.29 -2.39 22.28
C ARG A 324 3.80 -1.49 21.17
N PRO A 325 5.04 -0.98 21.27
CA PRO A 325 5.69 -0.25 20.18
C PRO A 325 5.76 -1.08 18.90
N LEU A 326 5.62 -0.41 17.74
CA LEU A 326 5.68 -1.07 16.43
C LEU A 326 6.99 -1.85 16.23
N ALA A 327 8.11 -1.32 16.72
CA ALA A 327 9.42 -1.99 16.67
C ALA A 327 9.39 -3.37 17.34
N ASP A 328 8.82 -3.45 18.54
CA ASP A 328 8.75 -4.68 19.32
C ASP A 328 7.80 -5.71 18.69
N ILE A 329 6.69 -5.21 18.11
CA ILE A 329 5.72 -6.05 17.39
C ILE A 329 6.39 -6.71 16.18
N LEU A 330 7.10 -5.91 15.36
CA LEU A 330 7.73 -6.42 14.15
C LEU A 330 8.92 -7.35 14.45
N ALA A 331 9.75 -6.98 15.45
CA ALA A 331 10.91 -7.79 15.83
C ALA A 331 10.52 -9.14 16.44
N GLY A 332 9.45 -9.17 17.23
CA GLY A 332 8.98 -10.38 17.90
C GLY A 332 8.07 -11.30 17.05
N SER A 333 7.82 -10.95 15.78
CA SER A 333 6.85 -11.68 14.97
C SER A 333 7.46 -12.88 14.24
N GLN A 334 7.11 -14.10 14.64
CA GLN A 334 7.46 -15.33 13.92
C GLN A 334 6.87 -15.31 12.50
N VAL A 335 5.63 -14.83 12.33
CA VAL A 335 4.96 -14.73 11.02
C VAL A 335 5.78 -13.92 10.03
N LEU A 336 6.33 -12.76 10.45
CA LEU A 336 7.19 -11.93 9.58
C LEU A 336 8.53 -12.59 9.32
N GLN A 337 9.12 -13.28 10.30
CA GLN A 337 10.37 -14.03 10.10
C GLN A 337 10.17 -15.12 9.06
N ASP A 338 9.10 -15.88 9.16
CA ASP A 338 8.75 -16.93 8.19
C ASP A 338 8.55 -16.36 6.78
N LEU A 339 7.80 -15.25 6.67
CA LEU A 339 7.54 -14.58 5.39
C LEU A 339 8.80 -13.97 4.76
N LYS A 340 9.72 -13.44 5.56
CA LYS A 340 11.03 -12.96 5.11
C LYS A 340 11.91 -14.11 4.64
N ASN A 341 11.86 -15.25 5.32
CA ASN A 341 12.60 -16.47 4.99
C ASN A 341 11.84 -17.40 4.04
N HIS A 342 10.97 -16.85 3.19
CA HIS A 342 10.02 -17.61 2.36
C HIS A 342 10.66 -18.73 1.54
N ARG A 343 11.94 -18.63 1.17
CA ARG A 343 12.64 -19.69 0.43
C ARG A 343 12.79 -20.98 1.20
N GLN A 344 12.85 -20.91 2.55
CA GLN A 344 12.97 -22.06 3.44
C GLN A 344 11.63 -22.48 4.03
N THR A 345 10.69 -21.56 4.14
CA THR A 345 9.47 -21.73 4.92
C THR A 345 8.23 -22.04 4.09
N ILE A 346 8.17 -21.56 2.83
CA ILE A 346 7.05 -21.84 1.94
C ILE A 346 6.98 -23.33 1.62
N LYS A 347 5.75 -23.85 1.56
CA LYS A 347 5.43 -25.25 1.35
C LYS A 347 4.88 -25.51 -0.06
N GLY A 348 4.92 -26.78 -0.45
CA GLY A 348 4.29 -27.27 -1.68
C GLY A 348 4.93 -26.77 -2.99
N PRO A 349 4.19 -26.71 -4.11
CA PRO A 349 4.71 -26.35 -5.42
C PRO A 349 5.45 -25.00 -5.50
N CYS A 350 5.08 -24.00 -4.67
CA CYS A 350 5.79 -22.73 -4.63
C CYS A 350 7.23 -22.87 -4.12
N ALA A 351 7.52 -23.81 -3.22
CA ALA A 351 8.86 -24.05 -2.70
C ALA A 351 9.80 -24.56 -3.80
N ALA A 352 9.30 -25.44 -4.66
CA ALA A 352 10.06 -26.05 -5.77
C ALA A 352 9.98 -25.23 -7.08
N CYS A 353 9.33 -24.07 -7.07
CA CYS A 353 9.13 -23.25 -8.26
C CYS A 353 10.45 -22.61 -8.71
N ASN A 354 10.74 -22.66 -10.00
CA ASN A 354 11.92 -21.99 -10.59
C ASN A 354 11.91 -20.46 -10.45
N ARG A 355 10.80 -19.89 -9.99
CA ARG A 355 10.67 -18.45 -9.65
C ARG A 355 10.74 -18.15 -8.15
N ALA A 356 10.98 -19.14 -7.30
CA ALA A 356 10.98 -18.98 -5.85
C ALA A 356 12.01 -17.93 -5.33
N SER A 357 13.04 -17.61 -6.13
CA SER A 357 13.99 -16.55 -5.80
C SER A 357 13.40 -15.13 -5.89
N GLU A 358 12.33 -14.94 -6.66
CA GLU A 358 11.77 -13.63 -6.99
C GLU A 358 10.27 -13.51 -6.71
N CYS A 359 9.62 -14.63 -6.38
CA CYS A 359 8.19 -14.73 -6.17
C CYS A 359 7.90 -15.69 -5.04
N TYR A 360 7.03 -15.29 -4.15
CA TYR A 360 6.49 -16.15 -3.08
C TYR A 360 4.97 -16.39 -3.24
N GLY A 361 4.39 -16.07 -4.41
CA GLY A 361 2.95 -16.06 -4.65
C GLY A 361 2.22 -15.00 -3.83
N CYS A 362 0.90 -14.97 -3.88
CA CYS A 362 0.11 -14.12 -2.99
C CYS A 362 -0.06 -14.80 -1.62
N ARG A 363 0.61 -14.31 -0.60
CA ARG A 363 0.49 -14.84 0.78
C ARG A 363 -0.90 -14.62 1.36
N GLY A 364 -1.56 -13.51 0.95
CA GLY A 364 -2.96 -13.27 1.27
C GLY A 364 -3.88 -14.35 0.71
N ALA A 365 -3.76 -14.68 -0.58
CA ALA A 365 -4.55 -15.75 -1.21
C ALA A 365 -4.26 -17.11 -0.55
N ALA A 366 -2.99 -17.44 -0.31
CA ALA A 366 -2.61 -18.66 0.40
C ALA A 366 -3.31 -18.74 1.75
N PHE A 367 -3.19 -17.70 2.57
CA PHE A 367 -3.81 -17.66 3.91
C PHE A 367 -5.33 -17.73 3.85
N GLN A 368 -5.95 -16.90 3.01
CA GLN A 368 -7.42 -16.78 2.95
C GLN A 368 -8.11 -18.05 2.41
N ILE A 369 -7.45 -18.81 1.54
CA ILE A 369 -8.01 -20.04 0.96
C ILE A 369 -7.66 -21.27 1.81
N THR A 370 -6.44 -21.36 2.32
CA THR A 370 -5.96 -22.59 2.99
C THR A 370 -5.90 -22.51 4.51
N GLY A 371 -5.89 -21.29 5.08
CA GLY A 371 -5.62 -21.04 6.50
C GLY A 371 -4.12 -21.02 6.85
N ASP A 372 -3.23 -21.30 5.90
CA ASP A 372 -1.79 -21.35 6.09
C ASP A 372 -1.10 -20.30 5.19
N TYR A 373 -0.51 -19.27 5.80
CA TYR A 373 0.20 -18.21 5.05
C TYR A 373 1.49 -18.71 4.38
N LEU A 374 1.96 -19.92 4.70
CA LEU A 374 3.11 -20.58 4.09
C LEU A 374 2.71 -21.59 3.00
N ALA A 375 1.43 -21.87 2.81
CA ALA A 375 0.97 -22.73 1.73
C ALA A 375 1.31 -22.14 0.35
N SER A 376 1.35 -22.97 -0.68
CA SER A 376 1.43 -22.51 -2.06
C SER A 376 0.24 -21.65 -2.41
N ASP A 377 0.46 -20.63 -3.27
CA ASP A 377 -0.59 -19.74 -3.77
C ASP A 377 -1.59 -20.50 -4.66
N PRO A 378 -2.86 -20.67 -4.23
CA PRO A 378 -3.86 -21.43 -5.00
C PRO A 378 -4.36 -20.67 -6.25
N LEU A 379 -4.16 -19.35 -6.33
CA LEU A 379 -4.56 -18.52 -7.48
C LEU A 379 -3.47 -18.47 -8.56
N CYS A 380 -2.29 -19.06 -8.30
CA CYS A 380 -1.23 -19.13 -9.29
C CYS A 380 -1.53 -20.22 -10.33
N TRP A 381 -1.59 -19.84 -11.62
CA TRP A 381 -1.81 -20.78 -12.75
C TRP A 381 -0.79 -21.91 -12.81
N ARG A 382 0.42 -21.74 -12.29
CA ARG A 382 1.44 -22.80 -12.19
C ARG A 382 1.11 -23.88 -11.16
N ASN A 383 0.27 -23.54 -10.19
CA ASN A 383 -0.19 -24.45 -9.12
C ASN A 383 -1.59 -24.98 -9.38
N TYR A 384 -2.25 -24.48 -10.42
CA TYR A 384 -3.63 -24.83 -10.72
C TYR A 384 -3.78 -26.32 -11.02
N ARG A 385 -4.81 -26.94 -10.42
CA ARG A 385 -5.23 -28.33 -10.62
C ARG A 385 -6.72 -28.32 -10.94
N PRO A 386 -7.14 -28.69 -12.17
CA PRO A 386 -8.55 -28.66 -12.56
C PRO A 386 -9.45 -29.54 -11.69
N ASP A 387 -8.90 -30.64 -11.18
CA ASP A 387 -9.56 -31.62 -10.31
C ASP A 387 -9.69 -31.15 -8.84
N GLN A 388 -9.05 -30.05 -8.48
CA GLN A 388 -9.11 -29.45 -7.15
C GLN A 388 -9.76 -28.06 -7.24
N PRO A 389 -11.10 -27.96 -7.20
CA PRO A 389 -11.75 -26.67 -7.24
C PRO A 389 -11.31 -25.80 -6.07
N LEU A 390 -11.13 -24.50 -6.33
CA LEU A 390 -10.80 -23.48 -5.33
C LEU A 390 -11.94 -23.40 -4.30
N ARG A 391 -11.90 -24.23 -3.28
CA ARG A 391 -12.82 -24.13 -2.14
C ARG A 391 -12.19 -23.22 -1.09
N CYS A 392 -12.73 -22.00 -0.96
CA CYS A 392 -12.40 -21.17 0.18
C CYS A 392 -12.82 -21.91 1.45
N ARG A 393 -11.87 -22.39 2.24
CA ARG A 393 -12.18 -22.83 3.61
C ARG A 393 -12.64 -21.57 4.36
N VAL A 394 -13.79 -21.68 5.02
CA VAL A 394 -14.20 -20.67 5.97
C VAL A 394 -13.19 -20.74 7.12
N VAL A 395 -12.16 -19.92 7.08
CA VAL A 395 -11.37 -19.65 8.27
C VAL A 395 -12.27 -18.85 9.16
N ALA A 396 -12.80 -19.45 10.22
CA ALA A 396 -13.50 -18.73 11.25
C ALA A 396 -12.60 -17.57 11.71
N PRO A 397 -13.17 -16.37 12.06
CA PRO A 397 -12.39 -15.35 12.73
C PRO A 397 -11.57 -16.06 13.82
N ALA A 398 -10.29 -15.79 13.89
CA ALA A 398 -9.44 -16.38 14.90
C ALA A 398 -10.07 -16.05 16.26
N ASP A 399 -10.70 -17.04 16.87
CA ASP A 399 -11.14 -16.96 18.25
C ASP A 399 -9.91 -16.63 19.07
N SER A 400 -10.11 -15.70 20.02
CA SER A 400 -9.09 -15.26 20.97
C SER A 400 -8.26 -16.44 21.50
N PRO A 401 -6.95 -16.27 21.73
CA PRO A 401 -6.11 -17.36 22.22
C PRO A 401 -6.71 -17.95 23.49
N PRO A 402 -6.66 -19.28 23.69
CA PRO A 402 -7.15 -19.90 24.90
C PRO A 402 -6.27 -19.45 26.07
N GLY A 403 -6.86 -18.73 27.02
CA GLY A 403 -6.23 -18.40 28.28
C GLY A 403 -6.26 -16.93 28.69
N VAL A 404 -7.45 -16.38 28.91
CA VAL A 404 -7.73 -15.45 30.02
C VAL A 404 -9.19 -15.69 30.38
N ARG A 405 -9.42 -16.48 31.39
CA ARG A 405 -10.65 -16.46 32.18
C ARG A 405 -10.42 -15.57 33.38
#